data_2af66e73feeec1c6e454b327c1480f45
#
_entry.id   2af66e73feeec1c6e454b327c1480f45
#
_cell.length_a   1.000
_cell.length_b   1.000
_cell.length_c   1.000
_cell.angle_alpha   90.00
_cell.angle_beta   90.00
_cell.angle_gamma   90.00
#
_symmetry.space_group_name_H-M   'P 1'
#
loop_
_entity.id
_entity.type
_entity.pdbx_description
1 polymer ?
#
loop_
_entity_poly.entity_id
_entity_poly.type
_entity_poly.pdbx_seq_one_letter_code
_entity_poly.pdbx_strand_id
1 'polypeptide(L)'
;MKSKKVLGRCLLVLLCIVAAIAIAGVAQFYHRSDPKNRKQYDTTNPFITGTAAISAHRSGAGDFPEETLAAFRGCVENPVRQVDYFEFDLHMTADNILVLSHDDTLDRVSDAVSVFGAENILVRDKTLAELKQLNMAAQFVNDAGEMPYADLHGDAVPEELKILSLDEVLDYLKQRFGINRTSAIALLVTYFEEWTEKNRADFLRKIKMIL
;
A
#
# COMPACT_ATOMS: atom_id res chain seq x y z
N MET A 1 0.05 -62.47 -15.92
CA MET A 1 0.47 -61.71 -17.12
C MET A 1 -0.51 -60.63 -17.58
N LYS A 2 -1.83 -60.81 -17.51
CA LYS A 2 -2.83 -59.81 -17.92
C LYS A 2 -2.79 -58.50 -17.10
N SER A 3 -2.55 -58.57 -15.76
CA SER A 3 -2.51 -57.40 -14.86
C SER A 3 -1.36 -56.44 -15.20
N LYS A 4 -0.16 -56.90 -15.50
CA LYS A 4 0.99 -56.02 -15.85
C LYS A 4 0.76 -55.26 -17.17
N LYS A 5 0.05 -55.85 -18.13
CA LYS A 5 -0.28 -55.19 -19.41
C LYS A 5 -1.34 -54.09 -19.19
N VAL A 6 -2.29 -54.27 -18.30
CA VAL A 6 -3.29 -53.27 -17.98
C VAL A 6 -2.66 -52.07 -17.23
N LEU A 7 -1.80 -52.37 -16.24
CA LEU A 7 -1.08 -51.31 -15.48
C LEU A 7 -0.18 -50.47 -16.43
N GLY A 8 0.54 -51.11 -17.39
CA GLY A 8 1.36 -50.37 -18.37
C GLY A 8 0.54 -49.48 -19.27
N ARG A 9 -0.69 -49.94 -19.67
CA ARG A 9 -1.58 -49.09 -20.49
C ARG A 9 -2.13 -47.91 -19.69
N CYS A 10 -2.51 -48.10 -18.43
CA CYS A 10 -2.97 -47.00 -17.56
C CYS A 10 -1.85 -45.98 -17.33
N LEU A 11 -0.61 -46.42 -17.11
CA LEU A 11 0.53 -45.54 -16.93
C LEU A 11 0.81 -44.72 -18.20
N LEU A 12 0.73 -45.35 -19.38
CA LEU A 12 0.91 -44.67 -20.66
C LEU A 12 -0.15 -43.59 -20.89
N VAL A 13 -1.43 -43.89 -20.60
CA VAL A 13 -2.52 -42.93 -20.70
C VAL A 13 -2.30 -41.73 -19.75
N LEU A 14 -1.89 -42.01 -18.50
CA LEU A 14 -1.58 -40.96 -17.54
C LEU A 14 -0.45 -40.06 -18.04
N LEU A 15 0.63 -40.62 -18.57
CA LEU A 15 1.73 -39.86 -19.14
C LEU A 15 1.29 -39.00 -20.33
N CYS A 16 0.42 -39.51 -21.18
CA CYS A 16 -0.14 -38.74 -22.29
C CYS A 16 -1.00 -37.56 -21.80
N ILE A 17 -1.79 -37.76 -20.74
CA ILE A 17 -2.60 -36.68 -20.15
C ILE A 17 -1.70 -35.59 -19.55
N VAL A 18 -0.67 -35.98 -18.79
CA VAL A 18 0.28 -35.01 -18.20
C VAL A 18 1.02 -34.24 -19.28
N ALA A 19 1.47 -34.93 -20.35
CA ALA A 19 2.11 -34.28 -21.50
C ALA A 19 1.17 -33.29 -22.20
N ALA A 20 -0.10 -33.65 -22.41
CA ALA A 20 -1.08 -32.78 -23.02
C ALA A 20 -1.36 -31.52 -22.17
N ILE A 21 -1.46 -31.66 -20.83
CA ILE A 21 -1.62 -30.53 -19.91
C ILE A 21 -0.39 -29.61 -19.96
N ALA A 22 0.82 -30.18 -19.96
CA ALA A 22 2.04 -29.40 -20.04
C ALA A 22 2.13 -28.61 -21.37
N ILE A 23 1.82 -29.25 -22.51
CA ILE A 23 1.79 -28.60 -23.82
C ILE A 23 0.74 -27.48 -23.86
N ALA A 24 -0.45 -27.72 -23.33
CA ALA A 24 -1.50 -26.70 -23.25
C ALA A 24 -1.07 -25.51 -22.38
N GLY A 25 -0.42 -25.77 -21.25
CA GLY A 25 0.13 -24.73 -20.36
C GLY A 25 1.19 -23.87 -21.05
N VAL A 26 2.12 -24.50 -21.75
CA VAL A 26 3.15 -23.81 -22.54
C VAL A 26 2.52 -22.98 -23.67
N ALA A 27 1.58 -23.57 -24.43
CA ALA A 27 0.88 -22.86 -25.50
C ALA A 27 0.10 -21.63 -24.95
N GLN A 28 -0.56 -21.79 -23.82
CA GLN A 28 -1.28 -20.68 -23.16
C GLN A 28 -0.33 -19.60 -22.66
N PHE A 29 0.83 -19.98 -22.13
CA PHE A 29 1.87 -19.01 -21.73
C PHE A 29 2.35 -18.19 -22.92
N TYR A 30 2.73 -18.84 -24.03
CA TYR A 30 3.13 -18.14 -25.25
C TYR A 30 2.03 -17.27 -25.83
N HIS A 31 0.79 -17.75 -25.83
CA HIS A 31 -0.36 -16.97 -26.31
C HIS A 31 -0.57 -15.70 -25.48
N ARG A 32 -0.47 -15.79 -24.13
CA ARG A 32 -0.58 -14.62 -23.25
C ARG A 32 0.61 -13.67 -23.34
N SER A 33 1.79 -14.19 -23.66
CA SER A 33 3.02 -13.41 -23.80
C SER A 33 3.12 -12.68 -25.14
N ASP A 34 2.35 -13.09 -26.16
CA ASP A 34 2.32 -12.42 -27.45
C ASP A 34 1.76 -10.99 -27.31
N PRO A 35 2.51 -9.94 -27.70
CA PRO A 35 2.04 -8.56 -27.66
C PRO A 35 0.69 -8.33 -28.35
N LYS A 36 0.39 -9.13 -29.40
CA LYS A 36 -0.89 -9.04 -30.14
C LYS A 36 -2.10 -9.47 -29.33
N ASN A 37 -1.89 -10.32 -28.32
CA ASN A 37 -2.93 -10.85 -27.45
C ASN A 37 -3.05 -10.11 -26.13
N ARG A 38 -2.20 -9.09 -25.89
CA ARG A 38 -2.33 -8.22 -24.74
C ARG A 38 -3.59 -7.37 -24.89
N LYS A 39 -4.38 -7.24 -23.80
CA LYS A 39 -5.48 -6.29 -23.77
C LYS A 39 -4.92 -4.90 -24.14
N GLN A 40 -5.40 -4.32 -25.23
CA GLN A 40 -5.18 -2.90 -25.46
C GLN A 40 -5.95 -2.16 -24.35
N TYR A 41 -5.22 -1.40 -23.55
CA TYR A 41 -5.84 -0.51 -22.58
C TYR A 41 -6.47 0.65 -23.33
N ASP A 42 -7.59 1.13 -22.82
CA ASP A 42 -8.23 2.32 -23.34
C ASP A 42 -7.26 3.52 -23.17
N THR A 43 -6.70 3.95 -24.28
CA THR A 43 -5.75 5.08 -24.32
C THR A 43 -6.44 6.42 -24.10
N THR A 44 -7.77 6.43 -24.00
CA THR A 44 -8.53 7.63 -23.65
C THR A 44 -8.53 7.91 -22.15
N ASN A 45 -8.11 6.95 -21.32
CA ASN A 45 -7.95 7.16 -19.90
C ASN A 45 -6.82 8.18 -19.64
N PRO A 46 -7.11 9.35 -19.05
CA PRO A 46 -6.14 10.42 -18.85
C PRO A 46 -4.97 10.02 -17.91
N PHE A 47 -5.15 8.95 -17.13
CA PHE A 47 -4.10 8.40 -16.26
C PHE A 47 -3.18 7.37 -16.95
N ILE A 48 -3.47 7.00 -18.21
CA ILE A 48 -2.60 6.12 -19.01
C ILE A 48 -1.80 6.98 -19.97
N THR A 49 -0.58 7.31 -19.60
CA THR A 49 0.31 8.19 -20.40
C THR A 49 1.05 7.45 -21.52
N GLY A 50 0.85 6.15 -21.69
CA GLY A 50 1.57 5.30 -22.66
C GLY A 50 2.98 4.89 -22.22
N THR A 51 3.49 5.44 -21.13
CA THR A 51 4.76 5.05 -20.47
C THR A 51 4.49 4.32 -19.17
N ALA A 52 5.42 3.48 -18.72
CA ALA A 52 5.34 2.89 -17.40
C ALA A 52 5.41 4.01 -16.35
N ALA A 53 4.45 4.02 -15.44
CA ALA A 53 4.41 4.96 -14.32
C ALA A 53 4.86 4.26 -13.03
N ILE A 54 5.56 4.98 -12.17
CA ILE A 54 6.06 4.50 -10.88
C ILE A 54 5.14 5.00 -9.78
N SER A 55 4.53 4.06 -9.06
CA SER A 55 3.73 4.35 -7.86
C SER A 55 4.56 4.12 -6.62
N ALA A 56 4.60 5.10 -5.73
CA ALA A 56 5.18 4.95 -4.39
C ALA A 56 4.14 4.26 -3.48
N HIS A 57 4.20 2.93 -3.40
CA HIS A 57 3.33 2.11 -2.57
C HIS A 57 3.54 2.46 -1.09
N ARG A 58 2.44 2.71 -0.35
CA ARG A 58 2.45 3.22 1.03
C ARG A 58 3.39 4.41 1.20
N SER A 59 3.30 5.37 0.28
CA SER A 59 4.11 6.59 0.23
C SER A 59 5.61 6.36 0.04
N GLY A 60 6.06 5.13 -0.25
CA GLY A 60 7.47 4.78 -0.46
C GLY A 60 8.01 3.74 0.51
N ALA A 61 7.14 2.85 1.03
CA ALA A 61 7.54 1.71 1.85
C ALA A 61 8.61 0.87 1.14
N GLY A 62 9.59 0.43 1.90
CA GLY A 62 10.74 -0.31 1.41
C GLY A 62 12.01 0.53 1.44
N ASP A 63 11.98 1.77 0.97
CA ASP A 63 13.11 2.69 1.08
C ASP A 63 12.98 3.61 2.31
N PHE A 64 11.74 3.88 2.76
CA PHE A 64 11.41 4.82 3.84
C PHE A 64 10.35 4.25 4.79
N PRO A 65 10.22 4.80 6.02
CA PRO A 65 9.11 4.44 6.91
C PRO A 65 7.76 4.74 6.25
N GLU A 66 6.96 3.70 6.03
CA GLU A 66 5.68 3.79 5.31
C GLU A 66 4.72 4.83 5.93
N GLU A 67 3.91 5.49 5.09
CA GLU A 67 2.83 6.39 5.51
C GLU A 67 3.29 7.58 6.35
N THR A 68 4.57 7.95 6.29
CA THR A 68 5.15 9.09 7.02
C THR A 68 5.53 10.24 6.10
N LEU A 69 5.68 11.45 6.64
CA LEU A 69 6.18 12.59 5.87
C LEU A 69 7.63 12.36 5.38
N ALA A 70 8.42 11.58 6.13
CA ALA A 70 9.76 11.19 5.72
C ALA A 70 9.72 10.36 4.42
N ALA A 71 8.73 9.47 4.25
CA ALA A 71 8.55 8.69 3.02
C ALA A 71 8.18 9.59 1.84
N PHE A 72 7.22 10.49 1.99
CA PHE A 72 6.86 11.45 0.94
C PHE A 72 8.06 12.30 0.51
N ARG A 73 8.80 12.87 1.48
CA ARG A 73 10.01 13.66 1.21
C ARG A 73 11.09 12.84 0.52
N GLY A 74 11.36 11.65 1.04
CA GLY A 74 12.38 10.77 0.48
C GLY A 74 12.10 10.42 -0.99
N CYS A 75 10.85 10.12 -1.34
CA CYS A 75 10.44 9.87 -2.73
C CYS A 75 10.57 11.11 -3.62
N VAL A 76 10.23 12.30 -3.11
CA VAL A 76 10.30 13.56 -3.87
C VAL A 76 11.73 14.03 -4.09
N GLU A 77 12.58 13.86 -3.10
CA GLU A 77 13.96 14.34 -3.11
C GLU A 77 14.92 13.34 -3.76
N ASN A 78 14.48 12.11 -4.04
CA ASN A 78 15.32 11.10 -4.66
C ASN A 78 15.55 11.42 -6.15
N PRO A 79 16.78 11.78 -6.56
CA PRO A 79 17.06 12.16 -7.95
C PRO A 79 17.04 10.98 -8.93
N VAL A 80 17.08 9.76 -8.41
CA VAL A 80 17.18 8.52 -9.22
C VAL A 80 15.82 7.88 -9.45
N ARG A 81 14.90 8.03 -8.49
CA ARG A 81 13.57 7.41 -8.53
C ARG A 81 12.50 8.50 -8.59
N GLN A 82 12.16 8.92 -9.79
CA GLN A 82 11.00 9.80 -9.97
C GLN A 82 9.74 8.97 -9.80
N VAL A 83 8.89 9.35 -8.84
CA VAL A 83 7.57 8.77 -8.65
C VAL A 83 6.54 9.60 -9.39
N ASP A 84 5.62 8.93 -10.08
CA ASP A 84 4.52 9.58 -10.81
C ASP A 84 3.27 9.68 -9.92
N TYR A 85 3.11 8.75 -8.97
CA TYR A 85 1.96 8.68 -8.09
C TYR A 85 2.40 8.29 -6.68
N PHE A 86 1.73 8.86 -5.68
CA PHE A 86 1.73 8.36 -4.31
C PHE A 86 0.48 7.49 -4.11
N GLU A 87 0.68 6.32 -3.57
CA GLU A 87 -0.37 5.46 -3.07
C GLU A 87 -0.24 5.41 -1.54
N PHE A 88 -1.36 5.53 -0.82
CA PHE A 88 -1.42 5.49 0.63
C PHE A 88 -2.80 5.07 1.10
N ASP A 89 -2.85 4.49 2.29
CA ASP A 89 -4.05 3.96 2.91
C ASP A 89 -4.60 4.91 3.99
N LEU A 90 -5.92 4.90 4.21
CA LEU A 90 -6.57 5.80 5.15
C LEU A 90 -7.39 5.05 6.18
N HIS A 91 -7.21 5.42 7.43
CA HIS A 91 -8.05 5.03 8.55
C HIS A 91 -8.68 6.24 9.24
N MET A 92 -9.76 5.99 9.99
CA MET A 92 -10.43 7.03 10.75
C MET A 92 -10.13 6.87 12.24
N THR A 93 -9.71 7.95 12.88
CA THR A 93 -9.46 8.00 14.32
C THR A 93 -10.76 8.08 15.13
N ALA A 94 -10.67 7.90 16.46
CA ALA A 94 -11.82 8.02 17.37
C ALA A 94 -12.50 9.39 17.33
N ASP A 95 -11.73 10.46 17.04
CA ASP A 95 -12.22 11.83 16.88
C ASP A 95 -12.56 12.20 15.42
N ASN A 96 -12.73 11.18 14.54
CA ASN A 96 -13.13 11.31 13.13
C ASN A 96 -12.16 12.10 12.26
N ILE A 97 -10.87 12.00 12.49
CA ILE A 97 -9.83 12.51 11.61
C ILE A 97 -9.34 11.37 10.71
N LEU A 98 -9.16 11.65 9.41
CA LEU A 98 -8.54 10.70 8.50
C LEU A 98 -7.02 10.77 8.65
N VAL A 99 -6.40 9.62 8.90
CA VAL A 99 -4.95 9.47 9.05
C VAL A 99 -4.43 8.39 8.10
N LEU A 100 -3.15 8.47 7.78
CA LEU A 100 -2.48 7.48 6.95
C LEU A 100 -2.05 6.29 7.81
N SER A 101 -2.50 5.11 7.43
CA SER A 101 -2.06 3.83 7.99
C SER A 101 -2.52 2.71 7.08
N HIS A 102 -1.67 1.72 6.82
CA HIS A 102 -2.07 0.56 6.04
C HIS A 102 -2.88 -0.45 6.87
N ASP A 103 -2.40 -0.78 8.06
CA ASP A 103 -3.05 -1.77 8.91
C ASP A 103 -4.07 -1.12 9.83
N ASP A 104 -5.09 -1.88 10.25
CA ASP A 104 -6.04 -1.47 11.28
C ASP A 104 -5.35 -1.20 12.62
N THR A 105 -4.24 -1.93 12.88
CA THR A 105 -3.43 -1.82 14.09
C THR A 105 -2.10 -1.11 13.83
N LEU A 106 -1.58 -0.46 14.87
CA LEU A 106 -0.34 0.34 14.80
C LEU A 106 0.92 -0.44 15.18
N ASP A 107 0.77 -1.68 15.64
CA ASP A 107 1.81 -2.46 16.31
C ASP A 107 2.99 -2.79 15.38
N ARG A 108 2.71 -3.04 14.07
CA ARG A 108 3.73 -3.46 13.10
C ARG A 108 4.73 -2.37 12.74
N VAL A 109 4.31 -1.12 12.76
CA VAL A 109 5.12 0.01 12.24
C VAL A 109 5.61 0.93 13.34
N SER A 110 4.94 0.96 14.50
CA SER A 110 5.16 1.98 15.53
C SER A 110 5.61 1.41 16.88
N ASP A 111 5.82 2.31 17.82
CA ASP A 111 6.07 1.98 19.23
C ASP A 111 4.78 1.92 20.07
N ALA A 112 3.61 1.78 19.44
CA ALA A 112 2.30 1.81 20.06
C ALA A 112 2.16 0.83 21.23
N VAL A 113 2.68 -0.39 21.09
CA VAL A 113 2.66 -1.40 22.17
C VAL A 113 3.37 -0.90 23.42
N SER A 114 4.51 -0.24 23.25
CA SER A 114 5.28 0.34 24.36
C SER A 114 4.57 1.56 24.98
N VAL A 115 4.04 2.43 24.14
CA VAL A 115 3.41 3.70 24.59
C VAL A 115 2.07 3.44 25.29
N PHE A 116 1.25 2.52 24.76
CA PHE A 116 -0.10 2.25 25.31
C PHE A 116 -0.14 1.05 26.27
N GLY A 117 0.94 0.27 26.35
CA GLY A 117 1.05 -0.88 27.26
C GLY A 117 0.13 -2.06 26.88
N ALA A 118 -0.31 -2.16 25.64
CA ALA A 118 -1.17 -3.21 25.12
C ALA A 118 -0.82 -3.53 23.65
N GLU A 119 -1.18 -4.73 23.20
CA GLU A 119 -1.10 -5.15 21.79
C GLU A 119 -2.42 -4.90 21.06
N ASN A 120 -2.38 -4.94 19.73
CA ASN A 120 -3.52 -4.75 18.83
C ASN A 120 -4.18 -3.37 19.01
N ILE A 121 -3.34 -2.33 19.06
CA ILE A 121 -3.79 -0.94 19.18
C ILE A 121 -4.42 -0.51 17.86
N LEU A 122 -5.74 -0.38 17.86
CA LEU A 122 -6.51 0.03 16.68
C LEU A 122 -6.46 1.55 16.48
N VAL A 123 -6.27 1.98 15.24
CA VAL A 123 -6.31 3.40 14.86
C VAL A 123 -7.64 4.04 15.27
N ARG A 124 -8.75 3.34 15.03
CA ARG A 124 -10.12 3.83 15.31
C ARG A 124 -10.43 4.05 16.79
N ASP A 125 -9.65 3.46 17.70
CA ASP A 125 -9.86 3.55 19.14
C ASP A 125 -9.06 4.70 19.79
N LYS A 126 -8.26 5.42 18.98
CA LYS A 126 -7.38 6.50 19.41
C LYS A 126 -7.71 7.81 18.72
N THR A 127 -7.57 8.90 19.45
CA THR A 127 -7.64 10.25 18.89
C THR A 127 -6.38 10.60 18.12
N LEU A 128 -6.45 11.56 17.20
CA LEU A 128 -5.27 12.06 16.51
C LEU A 128 -4.19 12.54 17.49
N ALA A 129 -4.57 13.21 18.57
CA ALA A 129 -3.64 13.70 19.58
C ALA A 129 -2.87 12.58 20.30
N GLU A 130 -3.51 11.44 20.57
CA GLU A 130 -2.86 10.25 21.13
C GLU A 130 -1.92 9.62 20.10
N LEU A 131 -2.37 9.50 18.83
CA LEU A 131 -1.57 8.91 17.75
C LEU A 131 -0.33 9.75 17.41
N LYS A 132 -0.40 11.07 17.55
CA LYS A 132 0.75 11.98 17.33
C LYS A 132 1.87 11.82 18.37
N GLN A 133 1.68 11.06 19.42
CA GLN A 133 2.71 10.72 20.40
C GLN A 133 3.62 9.57 19.93
N LEU A 134 3.17 8.82 18.92
CA LEU A 134 3.85 7.62 18.45
C LEU A 134 5.00 7.93 17.48
N ASN A 135 6.02 7.08 17.55
CA ASN A 135 7.03 6.92 16.52
C ASN A 135 6.53 5.91 15.48
N MET A 136 6.06 6.39 14.33
CA MET A 136 5.56 5.54 13.23
C MET A 136 6.69 4.87 12.45
N ALA A 137 7.94 5.12 12.78
CA ALA A 137 9.13 4.52 12.17
C ALA A 137 9.88 3.58 13.14
N ALA A 138 9.34 3.30 14.33
CA ALA A 138 10.03 2.52 15.36
C ALA A 138 10.43 1.11 14.90
N GLN A 139 9.63 0.51 14.00
CA GLN A 139 9.86 -0.85 13.47
C GLN A 139 10.46 -0.83 12.05
N PHE A 140 10.82 0.34 11.52
CA PHE A 140 11.41 0.44 10.19
C PHE A 140 12.81 -0.16 10.17
N VAL A 141 13.04 -1.03 9.17
CA VAL A 141 14.35 -1.66 8.91
C VAL A 141 14.84 -1.18 7.54
N ASN A 142 16.03 -0.59 7.49
CA ASN A 142 16.64 -0.13 6.25
C ASN A 142 17.30 -1.28 5.46
N ASP A 143 17.81 -0.98 4.27
CA ASP A 143 18.48 -1.97 3.39
C ASP A 143 19.74 -2.60 4.03
N ALA A 144 20.34 -1.95 5.02
CA ALA A 144 21.47 -2.49 5.79
C ALA A 144 21.04 -3.42 6.94
N GLY A 145 19.73 -3.60 7.16
CA GLY A 145 19.17 -4.38 8.26
C GLY A 145 19.17 -3.64 9.60
N GLU A 146 19.34 -2.32 9.60
CA GLU A 146 19.37 -1.49 10.80
C GLU A 146 17.99 -0.87 11.06
N MET A 147 17.71 -0.56 12.33
CA MET A 147 16.51 0.13 12.80
C MET A 147 16.86 1.56 13.27
N PRO A 148 17.05 2.51 12.34
CA PRO A 148 17.65 3.81 12.65
C PRO A 148 16.79 4.70 13.56
N TYR A 149 15.51 4.36 13.71
CA TYR A 149 14.54 5.17 14.47
C TYR A 149 14.01 4.47 15.73
N ALA A 150 14.45 3.23 16.02
CA ALA A 150 13.88 2.42 17.11
C ALA A 150 14.03 3.06 18.51
N ASP A 151 15.10 3.83 18.72
CA ASP A 151 15.40 4.44 20.02
C ASP A 151 14.78 5.84 20.19
N LEU A 152 14.02 6.34 19.20
CA LEU A 152 13.35 7.64 19.28
C LEU A 152 11.98 7.49 19.98
N HIS A 153 11.78 8.23 21.07
CA HIS A 153 10.54 8.18 21.86
C HIS A 153 10.08 9.58 22.29
N GLY A 154 8.76 9.75 22.41
CA GLY A 154 8.14 10.97 22.91
C GLY A 154 8.56 12.22 22.13
N ASP A 155 9.08 13.23 22.82
CA ASP A 155 9.49 14.51 22.23
C ASP A 155 10.72 14.41 21.30
N ALA A 156 11.46 13.30 21.38
CA ALA A 156 12.62 13.06 20.49
C ALA A 156 12.20 12.57 19.10
N VAL A 157 10.92 12.18 18.92
CA VAL A 157 10.39 11.76 17.62
C VAL A 157 10.16 12.97 16.72
N PRO A 158 10.89 13.11 15.59
CA PRO A 158 10.65 14.20 14.65
C PRO A 158 9.23 14.17 14.09
N GLU A 159 8.65 15.34 13.80
CA GLU A 159 7.30 15.44 13.22
C GLU A 159 7.13 14.63 11.92
N GLU A 160 8.18 14.49 11.13
CA GLU A 160 8.17 13.73 9.89
C GLU A 160 8.06 12.20 10.06
N LEU A 161 8.26 11.69 11.28
CA LEU A 161 8.10 10.28 11.65
C LEU A 161 6.83 10.00 12.44
N LYS A 162 5.99 11.00 12.66
CA LYS A 162 4.69 10.85 13.32
C LYS A 162 3.60 10.49 12.32
N ILE A 163 2.48 9.99 12.82
CA ILE A 163 1.31 9.70 11.98
C ILE A 163 0.85 10.97 11.26
N LEU A 164 0.50 10.83 9.99
CA LEU A 164 0.00 11.94 9.18
C LEU A 164 -1.52 11.92 9.10
N SER A 165 -2.14 13.08 9.25
CA SER A 165 -3.51 13.27 8.79
C SER A 165 -3.55 13.49 7.27
N LEU A 166 -4.69 13.18 6.66
CA LEU A 166 -4.90 13.45 5.23
C LEU A 166 -4.73 14.94 4.90
N ASP A 167 -5.19 15.83 5.79
CA ASP A 167 -5.04 17.28 5.59
C ASP A 167 -3.57 17.70 5.53
N GLU A 168 -2.71 17.17 6.41
CA GLU A 168 -1.26 17.44 6.42
C GLU A 168 -0.58 16.95 5.13
N VAL A 169 -0.95 15.77 4.62
CA VAL A 169 -0.42 15.26 3.35
C VAL A 169 -0.83 16.13 2.19
N LEU A 170 -2.10 16.50 2.10
CA LEU A 170 -2.62 17.35 1.03
C LEU A 170 -1.98 18.74 1.05
N ASP A 171 -1.76 19.31 2.24
CA ASP A 171 -1.06 20.58 2.37
C ASP A 171 0.40 20.47 1.95
N TYR A 172 1.10 19.40 2.34
CA TYR A 172 2.47 19.16 1.88
C TYR A 172 2.56 19.03 0.35
N LEU A 173 1.72 18.20 -0.27
CA LEU A 173 1.69 18.00 -1.72
C LEU A 173 1.34 19.30 -2.46
N LYS A 174 0.41 20.09 -1.94
CA LYS A 174 0.04 21.38 -2.48
C LYS A 174 1.21 22.38 -2.43
N GLN A 175 1.90 22.48 -1.31
CA GLN A 175 3.05 23.36 -1.14
C GLN A 175 4.21 22.95 -2.05
N ARG A 176 4.46 21.65 -2.18
CA ARG A 176 5.60 21.11 -2.91
C ARG A 176 5.42 21.17 -4.43
N PHE A 177 4.21 20.87 -4.94
CA PHE A 177 3.94 20.70 -6.35
C PHE A 177 3.01 21.77 -6.93
N GLY A 178 2.47 22.66 -6.14
CA GLY A 178 1.46 23.63 -6.59
C GLY A 178 0.16 22.95 -7.04
N ILE A 179 -0.06 21.70 -6.62
CA ILE A 179 -1.14 20.85 -7.11
C ILE A 179 -2.47 21.42 -6.64
N ASN A 180 -3.35 21.71 -7.59
CA ASN A 180 -4.74 21.95 -7.32
C ASN A 180 -5.36 20.65 -6.78
N ARG A 181 -6.17 20.71 -5.73
CA ARG A 181 -6.76 19.55 -5.00
C ARG A 181 -7.31 18.42 -5.88
N THR A 182 -7.65 18.72 -7.12
CA THR A 182 -8.27 17.80 -8.09
C THR A 182 -7.29 16.83 -8.75
N SER A 183 -6.00 17.09 -8.72
CA SER A 183 -5.00 16.30 -9.48
C SER A 183 -4.28 15.23 -8.62
N ALA A 184 -4.42 15.28 -7.32
CA ALA A 184 -3.58 14.48 -6.40
C ALA A 184 -4.24 13.24 -5.80
N ILE A 185 -5.49 12.94 -6.13
CA ILE A 185 -6.20 11.85 -5.48
C ILE A 185 -6.45 10.70 -6.46
N ALA A 186 -5.41 9.88 -6.68
CA ALA A 186 -5.65 8.47 -6.95
C ALA A 186 -5.82 7.80 -5.57
N LEU A 187 -6.94 8.08 -4.91
CA LEU A 187 -7.27 7.47 -3.63
C LEU A 187 -7.67 6.04 -3.89
N LEU A 188 -6.74 5.11 -3.76
CA LEU A 188 -7.09 3.72 -3.60
C LEU A 188 -7.49 3.53 -2.13
N VAL A 189 -8.79 3.70 -1.83
CA VAL A 189 -9.35 3.33 -0.54
C VAL A 189 -9.46 1.81 -0.54
N THR A 190 -8.41 1.16 -0.12
CA THR A 190 -8.42 -0.27 0.13
C THR A 190 -8.78 -0.49 1.59
N TYR A 191 -9.93 -1.09 1.77
CA TYR A 191 -10.32 -1.92 2.90
C TYR A 191 -10.78 -1.25 4.20
N PHE A 192 -12.10 -1.21 4.33
CA PHE A 192 -12.77 -0.99 5.62
C PHE A 192 -13.75 -2.14 5.87
N GLU A 193 -13.33 -3.18 6.56
CA GLU A 193 -14.18 -4.34 6.85
C GLU A 193 -15.36 -4.05 7.81
N GLU A 194 -15.33 -2.95 8.56
CA GLU A 194 -16.37 -2.61 9.53
C GLU A 194 -16.88 -1.17 9.42
N TRP A 195 -17.21 -0.74 8.20
CA TRP A 195 -17.85 0.58 8.07
C TRP A 195 -19.31 0.50 8.45
N THR A 196 -19.66 1.19 9.53
CA THR A 196 -21.05 1.56 9.75
C THR A 196 -21.48 2.54 8.65
N GLU A 197 -22.77 2.54 8.29
CA GLU A 197 -23.34 3.49 7.31
C GLU A 197 -22.97 4.96 7.63
N LYS A 198 -22.90 5.30 8.94
CA LYS A 198 -22.54 6.63 9.43
C LYS A 198 -21.09 7.00 9.08
N ASN A 199 -20.15 6.11 9.34
CA ASN A 199 -18.71 6.37 9.09
C ASN A 199 -18.44 6.51 7.59
N ARG A 200 -19.12 5.69 6.76
CA ARG A 200 -19.05 5.78 5.30
C ARG A 200 -19.56 7.13 4.79
N ALA A 201 -20.69 7.61 5.31
CA ALA A 201 -21.26 8.88 4.90
C ALA A 201 -20.34 10.07 5.30
N ASP A 202 -19.75 10.03 6.50
CA ASP A 202 -18.81 11.04 6.96
C ASP A 202 -17.51 11.05 6.16
N PHE A 203 -16.98 9.89 5.81
CA PHE A 203 -15.84 9.75 4.92
C PHE A 203 -16.12 10.36 3.53
N LEU A 204 -17.19 9.94 2.88
CA LEU A 204 -17.57 10.46 1.56
C LEU A 204 -17.83 11.96 1.59
N ARG A 205 -18.37 12.48 2.70
CA ARG A 205 -18.55 13.92 2.87
C ARG A 205 -17.22 14.65 2.97
N LYS A 206 -16.26 14.11 3.74
CA LYS A 206 -14.91 14.70 3.87
C LYS A 206 -14.17 14.67 2.54
N ILE A 207 -14.17 13.54 1.82
CA ILE A 207 -13.58 13.46 0.49
C ILE A 207 -14.19 14.47 -0.47
N LYS A 208 -15.52 14.63 -0.48
CA LYS A 208 -16.19 15.65 -1.30
C LYS A 208 -15.85 17.09 -0.92
N MET A 209 -15.48 17.37 0.32
CA MET A 209 -15.03 18.71 0.73
C MET A 209 -13.58 18.98 0.34
N ILE A 210 -12.80 17.94 0.11
CA ILE A 210 -11.40 17.99 -0.29
C ILE A 210 -11.27 18.13 -1.81
N LEU A 211 -12.17 17.49 -2.56
CA LEU A 211 -12.28 17.57 -4.02
C LEU A 211 -13.00 18.86 -4.46
#